data_7c9075d61e8a8bf358b8e3411e86719c
#
_entry.id   7c9075d61e8a8bf358b8e3411e86719c
#
_cell.length_a   1.000
_cell.length_b   1.000
_cell.length_c   1.000
_cell.angle_alpha   90.00
_cell.angle_beta   90.00
_cell.angle_gamma   90.00
#
_symmetry.space_group_name_H-M   'P 1'
#
loop_
_entity.id
_entity.type
_entity.pdbx_description
1 polymer ?
#
loop_
_entity_poly.entity_id
_entity_poly.type
_entity_poly.pdbx_seq_one_letter_code
_entity_poly.pdbx_strand_id
1 'polypeptide(L)'
;MSTINQLSAVSSVQASDQVPMYSSSQGDARKFSLTTLVSFLATGFTFLRASSYLATTPVTVANLPSAASAGAGARAHVTDATSTTFNAALVGGGANSVPVFSDGSVWKVG
;
A
#
# COMPACT_ATOMS: atom_id res chain seq x y z
N MET A 1 -37.42 9.54 -6.74
CA MET A 1 -36.07 8.94 -6.76
C MET A 1 -35.05 10.04 -6.52
N SER A 2 -34.13 9.83 -5.60
CA SER A 2 -33.04 10.80 -5.37
C SER A 2 -31.98 10.70 -6.45
N THR A 3 -31.45 11.83 -6.90
CA THR A 3 -30.23 11.89 -7.73
C THR A 3 -28.99 11.69 -6.84
N ILE A 4 -27.85 11.39 -7.45
CA ILE A 4 -26.58 11.25 -6.72
C ILE A 4 -26.27 12.51 -5.91
N ASN A 5 -26.56 13.71 -6.44
CA ASN A 5 -26.33 14.98 -5.75
C ASN A 5 -27.22 15.17 -4.50
N GLN A 6 -28.32 14.43 -4.41
CA GLN A 6 -29.26 14.50 -3.27
C GLN A 6 -28.94 13.49 -2.17
N LEU A 7 -27.97 12.60 -2.40
CA LEU A 7 -27.54 11.65 -1.38
C LEU A 7 -26.63 12.34 -0.35
N SER A 8 -26.77 11.94 0.90
CA SER A 8 -25.88 12.42 1.96
C SER A 8 -24.46 11.93 1.73
N ALA A 9 -23.48 12.80 1.98
CA ALA A 9 -22.08 12.41 1.94
C ALA A 9 -21.77 11.46 3.09
N VAL A 10 -20.92 10.44 2.82
CA VAL A 10 -20.41 9.55 3.85
C VAL A 10 -19.20 10.21 4.54
N SER A 11 -19.11 10.11 5.86
CA SER A 11 -17.98 10.66 6.63
C SER A 11 -16.77 9.73 6.71
N SER A 12 -17.00 8.44 6.53
CA SER A 12 -15.95 7.42 6.51
C SER A 12 -16.40 6.22 5.67
N VAL A 13 -15.47 5.42 5.19
CA VAL A 13 -15.76 4.22 4.41
C VAL A 13 -15.13 3.00 5.07
N GLN A 14 -15.74 1.84 4.84
CA GLN A 14 -15.27 0.54 5.33
C GLN A 14 -15.06 -0.42 4.15
N ALA A 15 -14.29 -1.47 4.38
CA ALA A 15 -13.95 -2.45 3.34
C ALA A 15 -15.18 -3.12 2.72
N SER A 16 -16.26 -3.29 3.48
CA SER A 16 -17.52 -3.89 3.02
C SER A 16 -18.45 -2.92 2.32
N ASP A 17 -18.18 -1.62 2.33
CA ASP A 17 -18.99 -0.64 1.62
C ASP A 17 -18.98 -0.92 0.12
N GLN A 18 -20.09 -0.62 -0.54
CA GLN A 18 -20.31 -1.03 -1.92
C GLN A 18 -20.51 0.18 -2.83
N VAL A 19 -20.02 0.06 -4.04
CA VAL A 19 -20.15 1.07 -5.10
C VAL A 19 -20.93 0.46 -6.26
N PRO A 20 -22.00 1.11 -6.74
CA PRO A 20 -22.70 0.66 -7.95
C PRO A 20 -21.87 0.97 -9.19
N MET A 21 -21.91 0.06 -10.17
CA MET A 21 -21.27 0.24 -11.45
C MET A 21 -22.04 -0.46 -12.57
N TYR A 22 -21.83 -0.04 -13.80
CA TYR A 22 -22.24 -0.81 -14.98
C TYR A 22 -21.13 -1.77 -15.38
N SER A 23 -21.45 -3.07 -15.47
CA SER A 23 -20.51 -4.08 -15.90
C SER A 23 -20.66 -4.33 -17.40
N SER A 24 -19.66 -3.93 -18.20
CA SER A 24 -19.67 -4.17 -19.64
C SER A 24 -19.62 -5.65 -20.01
N SER A 25 -18.93 -6.47 -19.21
CA SER A 25 -18.84 -7.91 -19.43
C SER A 25 -20.13 -8.66 -19.13
N GLN A 26 -20.98 -8.13 -18.24
CA GLN A 26 -22.24 -8.73 -17.83
C GLN A 26 -23.46 -8.00 -18.38
N GLY A 27 -23.27 -6.82 -18.98
CA GLY A 27 -24.31 -6.07 -19.66
C GLY A 27 -25.36 -5.44 -18.77
N ASP A 28 -25.12 -5.33 -17.47
CA ASP A 28 -26.06 -4.76 -16.52
C ASP A 28 -25.39 -4.03 -15.36
N ALA A 29 -26.20 -3.40 -14.50
CA ALA A 29 -25.72 -2.76 -13.29
C ALA A 29 -25.34 -3.80 -12.23
N ARG A 30 -24.18 -3.63 -11.67
CA ARG A 30 -23.60 -4.46 -10.61
C ARG A 30 -23.09 -3.60 -9.48
N LYS A 31 -22.59 -4.24 -8.44
CA LYS A 31 -21.94 -3.58 -7.30
C LYS A 31 -20.65 -4.30 -6.96
N PHE A 32 -19.71 -3.56 -6.40
CA PHE A 32 -18.49 -4.13 -5.85
C PHE A 32 -18.20 -3.50 -4.48
N SER A 33 -17.54 -4.25 -3.60
CA SER A 33 -17.05 -3.73 -2.32
C SER A 33 -15.76 -2.95 -2.51
N LEU A 34 -15.40 -2.11 -1.55
CA LEU A 34 -14.10 -1.44 -1.55
C LEU A 34 -12.95 -2.44 -1.46
N THR A 35 -13.14 -3.58 -0.77
CA THR A 35 -12.16 -4.67 -0.77
C THR A 35 -11.89 -5.17 -2.19
N THR A 36 -12.93 -5.38 -3.01
CA THR A 36 -12.77 -5.80 -4.41
C THR A 36 -12.03 -4.75 -5.23
N LEU A 37 -12.33 -3.46 -5.05
CA LEU A 37 -11.62 -2.37 -5.70
C LEU A 37 -10.13 -2.35 -5.34
N VAL A 38 -9.80 -2.47 -4.05
CA VAL A 38 -8.40 -2.52 -3.58
C VAL A 38 -7.65 -3.69 -4.19
N SER A 39 -8.27 -4.88 -4.25
CA SER A 39 -7.68 -6.07 -4.87
C SER A 39 -7.40 -5.85 -6.36
N PHE A 40 -8.36 -5.26 -7.08
CA PHE A 40 -8.18 -4.92 -8.50
C PHE A 40 -7.04 -3.93 -8.70
N LEU A 41 -6.97 -2.87 -7.89
CA LEU A 41 -5.90 -1.87 -7.97
C LEU A 41 -4.53 -2.49 -7.63
N ALA A 42 -4.45 -3.37 -6.64
CA ALA A 42 -3.20 -4.02 -6.24
C ALA A 42 -2.63 -4.93 -7.33
N THR A 43 -3.48 -5.53 -8.17
CA THR A 43 -3.05 -6.46 -9.22
C THR A 43 -3.08 -5.85 -10.62
N GLY A 44 -3.77 -4.73 -10.81
CA GLY A 44 -4.02 -4.13 -12.12
C GLY A 44 -2.95 -3.13 -12.60
N PHE A 45 -2.02 -2.72 -11.73
CA PHE A 45 -1.02 -1.74 -12.11
C PHE A 45 0.19 -2.39 -12.77
N THR A 46 0.40 -2.08 -14.06
CA THR A 46 1.70 -2.28 -14.70
C THR A 46 2.64 -1.09 -14.47
N PHE A 47 2.08 0.04 -14.02
CA PHE A 47 2.81 1.28 -13.84
C PHE A 47 2.08 2.17 -12.84
N LEU A 48 2.80 2.69 -11.84
CA LEU A 48 2.30 3.66 -10.87
C LEU A 48 3.19 4.90 -10.88
N ARG A 49 2.58 6.08 -11.09
CA ARG A 49 3.30 7.35 -11.08
C ARG A 49 2.62 8.34 -10.15
N ALA A 50 3.38 8.90 -9.20
CA ALA A 50 2.97 10.07 -8.44
C ALA A 50 3.37 11.35 -9.20
N SER A 51 2.57 12.41 -9.10
CA SER A 51 2.85 13.68 -9.80
C SER A 51 4.03 14.45 -9.20
N SER A 52 4.38 14.18 -7.94
CA SER A 52 5.45 14.88 -7.22
C SER A 52 6.35 13.87 -6.49
N TYR A 53 5.85 13.20 -5.48
CA TYR A 53 6.61 12.22 -4.72
C TYR A 53 5.70 11.09 -4.24
N LEU A 54 6.31 9.96 -3.88
CA LEU A 54 5.65 8.84 -3.21
C LEU A 54 6.29 8.68 -1.82
N ALA A 55 5.49 8.81 -0.77
CA ALA A 55 5.96 8.66 0.60
C ALA A 55 5.43 7.37 1.21
N THR A 56 6.30 6.66 1.92
CA THR A 56 5.92 5.54 2.79
C THR A 56 5.91 6.03 4.23
N THR A 57 4.99 5.52 5.05
CA THR A 57 4.94 5.87 6.47
C THR A 57 6.20 5.36 7.18
N PRO A 58 7.00 6.21 7.85
CA PRO A 58 8.16 5.77 8.60
C PRO A 58 7.76 4.87 9.77
N VAL A 59 8.46 3.77 9.95
CA VAL A 59 8.22 2.80 11.02
C VAL A 59 9.54 2.39 11.67
N THR A 60 9.49 1.72 12.83
CA THR A 60 10.67 1.04 13.37
C THR A 60 10.89 -0.30 12.67
N VAL A 61 12.12 -0.82 12.71
CA VAL A 61 12.44 -2.12 12.12
C VAL A 61 11.54 -3.23 12.68
N ALA A 62 11.23 -3.17 13.98
CA ALA A 62 10.36 -4.13 14.65
C ALA A 62 8.91 -4.15 14.10
N ASN A 63 8.46 -3.05 13.53
CA ASN A 63 7.10 -2.91 12.97
C ASN A 63 7.03 -3.22 11.46
N LEU A 64 8.15 -3.56 10.83
CA LEU A 64 8.12 -4.06 9.45
C LEU A 64 7.51 -5.46 9.39
N PRO A 65 6.75 -5.78 8.36
CA PRO A 65 6.40 -7.18 8.08
C PRO A 65 7.67 -7.97 7.79
N SER A 66 7.59 -9.30 7.85
CA SER A 66 8.72 -10.13 7.41
C SER A 66 9.04 -9.83 5.95
N ALA A 67 10.31 -9.90 5.57
CA ALA A 67 10.73 -9.64 4.20
C ALA A 67 10.08 -10.62 3.21
N ALA A 68 9.87 -11.86 3.63
CA ALA A 68 9.19 -12.87 2.82
C ALA A 68 7.72 -12.50 2.58
N SER A 69 7.00 -12.01 3.60
CA SER A 69 5.60 -11.58 3.46
C SER A 69 5.48 -10.30 2.62
N ALA A 70 6.40 -9.38 2.77
CA ALA A 70 6.41 -8.14 1.96
C ALA A 70 6.77 -8.42 0.50
N GLY A 71 7.59 -9.44 0.26
CA GLY A 71 8.05 -9.82 -1.08
C GLY A 71 9.29 -9.05 -1.55
N ALA A 72 9.95 -9.59 -2.54
CA ALA A 72 11.11 -8.94 -3.17
C ALA A 72 10.68 -7.64 -3.86
N GLY A 73 11.46 -6.59 -3.68
CA GLY A 73 11.18 -5.27 -4.24
C GLY A 73 10.27 -4.39 -3.39
N ALA A 74 9.72 -4.89 -2.28
CA ALA A 74 8.97 -4.06 -1.35
C ALA A 74 9.89 -2.97 -0.75
N ARG A 75 9.34 -1.77 -0.58
CA ARG A 75 10.08 -0.62 -0.04
C ARG A 75 9.39 -0.04 1.17
N ALA A 76 10.19 0.42 2.11
CA ALA A 76 9.72 1.08 3.33
C ALA A 76 10.75 2.12 3.78
N HIS A 77 10.44 2.83 4.85
CA HIS A 77 11.36 3.77 5.51
C HIS A 77 11.37 3.47 7.00
N VAL A 78 12.55 3.28 7.57
CA VAL A 78 12.71 3.01 9.01
C VAL A 78 13.45 4.14 9.71
N THR A 79 13.20 4.25 11.02
CA THR A 79 13.72 5.36 11.83
C THR A 79 14.80 4.94 12.84
N ASP A 80 15.06 3.64 12.97
CA ASP A 80 15.91 3.09 14.04
C ASP A 80 16.96 2.10 13.53
N ALA A 81 17.42 2.26 12.30
CA ALA A 81 18.46 1.38 11.76
C ALA A 81 19.81 1.62 12.45
N THR A 82 20.57 0.54 12.62
CA THR A 82 21.94 0.62 13.18
C THR A 82 22.99 0.98 12.13
N SER A 83 22.69 0.79 10.85
CA SER A 83 23.60 1.06 9.74
C SER A 83 22.94 1.93 8.68
N THR A 84 23.74 2.74 8.00
CA THR A 84 23.36 3.51 6.81
C THR A 84 24.00 2.98 5.53
N THR A 85 24.74 1.87 5.62
CA THR A 85 25.47 1.31 4.50
C THR A 85 24.52 0.63 3.51
N PHE A 86 24.58 1.03 2.25
CA PHE A 86 23.77 0.44 1.19
C PHE A 86 23.94 -1.09 1.13
N ASN A 87 22.84 -1.79 0.96
CA ASN A 87 22.75 -3.26 0.88
C ASN A 87 23.16 -4.02 2.16
N ALA A 88 23.42 -3.32 3.27
CA ALA A 88 23.64 -3.97 4.55
C ALA A 88 22.32 -4.60 5.05
N ALA A 89 22.43 -5.74 5.75
CA ALA A 89 21.26 -6.32 6.42
C ALA A 89 20.70 -5.33 7.43
N LEU A 90 19.37 -5.19 7.44
CA LEU A 90 18.69 -4.23 8.30
C LEU A 90 18.62 -4.77 9.73
N VAL A 91 19.12 -3.98 10.68
CA VAL A 91 19.06 -4.26 12.12
C VAL A 91 18.51 -3.02 12.82
N GLY A 92 17.53 -3.22 13.69
CA GLY A 92 16.93 -2.15 14.50
C GLY A 92 17.69 -1.86 15.78
N GLY A 93 17.22 -0.84 16.51
CA GLY A 93 17.80 -0.42 17.79
C GLY A 93 18.85 0.67 17.67
N GLY A 94 19.07 1.21 16.47
CA GLY A 94 19.89 2.38 16.23
C GLY A 94 19.10 3.68 16.22
N ALA A 95 19.65 4.71 15.58
CA ALA A 95 19.04 6.03 15.49
C ALA A 95 19.06 6.58 14.03
N ASN A 96 19.29 5.72 13.05
CA ASN A 96 19.38 6.17 11.67
C ASN A 96 18.05 6.01 10.95
N SER A 97 17.63 7.09 10.28
CA SER A 97 16.43 7.10 9.45
C SER A 97 16.85 6.84 8.01
N VAL A 98 16.46 5.70 7.46
CA VAL A 98 16.93 5.23 6.14
C VAL A 98 15.82 4.57 5.34
N PRO A 99 15.85 4.68 3.99
CA PRO A 99 15.04 3.83 3.13
C PRO A 99 15.54 2.39 3.18
N VAL A 100 14.62 1.45 3.02
CA VAL A 100 14.93 0.02 3.04
C VAL A 100 14.17 -0.71 1.93
N PHE A 101 14.68 -1.83 1.50
CA PHE A 101 14.02 -2.70 0.54
C PHE A 101 14.10 -4.17 0.98
N SER A 102 13.12 -4.96 0.57
CA SER A 102 13.12 -6.40 0.78
C SER A 102 13.68 -7.10 -0.47
N ASP A 103 14.60 -8.04 -0.28
CA ASP A 103 15.06 -8.93 -1.35
C ASP A 103 14.23 -10.23 -1.44
N GLY A 104 13.16 -10.33 -0.63
CA GLY A 104 12.30 -11.51 -0.51
C GLY A 104 12.67 -12.43 0.64
N SER A 105 13.85 -12.24 1.25
CA SER A 105 14.34 -13.04 2.38
C SER A 105 14.66 -12.17 3.59
N VAL A 106 15.30 -11.03 3.35
CA VAL A 106 15.69 -10.08 4.40
C VAL A 106 15.45 -8.65 3.94
N TRP A 107 15.26 -7.76 4.93
CA TRP A 107 15.26 -6.33 4.68
C TRP A 107 16.69 -5.81 4.63
N LYS A 108 16.96 -4.90 3.71
CA LYS A 108 18.27 -4.28 3.48
C LYS A 108 18.16 -2.78 3.40
N VAL A 109 19.23 -2.09 3.76
CA VAL A 109 19.35 -0.63 3.64
C VAL A 109 19.54 -0.25 2.16
N GLY A 110 18.74 0.72 1.72
CA GLY A 110 18.87 1.20 0.34
C GLY A 110 17.68 1.87 -0.29
#